data_983ad7abfb15fe7cffef1147c0534144
#
_entry.id   983ad7abfb15fe7cffef1147c0534144
#
_cell.length_a   1.000
_cell.length_b   1.000
_cell.length_c   1.000
_cell.angle_alpha   90.00
_cell.angle_beta   90.00
_cell.angle_gamma   90.00
#
_symmetry.space_group_name_H-M   'P 1'
#
loop_
_entity.id
_entity.type
_entity.pdbx_description
1 polymer ?
#
loop_
_entity_poly.entity_id
_entity_poly.type
_entity_poly.pdbx_seq_one_letter_code
_entity_poly.pdbx_strand_id
1 'polypeptide(L)'
;MIVFDGVSLNSVANVKVTDVFVGPISFEEVARPRSVRGGSDFVRSRAGTRTVAITFAVLNDDKINRQAYLMAISQWAKNDKEYKLELPGHPDHYLMAICTEKPEPSLRQWWESGLRLVFTCYDNPYWNAKFEKSATCGTAFTVLGDAPPLMRIERTVSGSAATNQSYALDGRTMTFSSIPVGNMVIDLDRQTAVVGSSNIMQYYNANSKFLIPRTGIQTITGTGTIKYRERWQ
;
A
#
# COMPACT_ATOMS: atom_id res chain seq x y z
N MET A 1 5.17 3.70 -19.41
CA MET A 1 5.90 2.43 -19.19
C MET A 1 5.30 1.76 -17.96
N ILE A 2 5.02 0.45 -18.03
CA ILE A 2 4.51 -0.34 -16.90
C ILE A 2 5.69 -1.01 -16.22
N VAL A 3 5.79 -0.84 -14.89
CA VAL A 3 6.87 -1.42 -14.07
C VAL A 3 6.24 -2.23 -12.94
N PHE A 4 6.64 -3.48 -12.77
CA PHE A 4 6.20 -4.35 -11.69
C PHE A 4 7.44 -4.93 -10.98
N ASP A 5 7.49 -4.77 -9.66
CA ASP A 5 8.66 -5.13 -8.84
C ASP A 5 9.99 -4.53 -9.37
N GLY A 6 9.95 -3.28 -9.85
CA GLY A 6 11.12 -2.58 -10.40
C GLY A 6 11.51 -3.00 -11.82
N VAL A 7 10.85 -3.99 -12.42
CA VAL A 7 11.16 -4.48 -13.77
C VAL A 7 10.12 -3.99 -14.77
N SER A 8 10.56 -3.38 -15.86
CA SER A 8 9.65 -2.91 -16.91
C SER A 8 9.11 -4.07 -17.74
N LEU A 9 7.82 -4.03 -18.09
CA LEU A 9 7.21 -5.00 -19.02
C LEU A 9 7.93 -5.00 -20.40
N ASN A 10 8.31 -3.83 -20.88
CA ASN A 10 9.00 -3.69 -22.17
C ASN A 10 10.45 -4.23 -22.17
N SER A 11 11.07 -4.42 -21.00
CA SER A 11 12.39 -5.07 -20.90
C SER A 11 12.31 -6.58 -20.93
N VAL A 12 11.11 -7.13 -20.65
CA VAL A 12 10.86 -8.58 -20.63
C VAL A 12 10.41 -9.10 -22.00
N ALA A 13 9.61 -8.31 -22.68
CA ALA A 13 9.07 -8.67 -23.98
C ALA A 13 8.81 -7.42 -24.83
N ASN A 14 8.94 -7.55 -26.16
CA ASN A 14 8.57 -6.49 -27.08
C ASN A 14 7.04 -6.39 -27.17
N VAL A 15 6.46 -5.53 -26.34
CA VAL A 15 5.00 -5.39 -26.23
C VAL A 15 4.55 -3.95 -26.46
N LYS A 16 3.36 -3.82 -27.05
CA LYS A 16 2.61 -2.57 -27.11
C LYS A 16 1.43 -2.65 -26.15
N VAL A 17 1.45 -1.85 -25.11
CA VAL A 17 0.29 -1.69 -24.23
C VAL A 17 -0.79 -0.94 -25.00
N THR A 18 -1.98 -1.51 -25.08
CA THR A 18 -3.12 -0.96 -25.82
C THR A 18 -4.12 -0.29 -24.89
N ASP A 19 -4.27 -0.82 -23.68
CA ASP A 19 -5.18 -0.24 -22.68
C ASP A 19 -4.70 -0.54 -21.26
N VAL A 20 -5.01 0.39 -20.33
CA VAL A 20 -4.79 0.23 -18.91
C VAL A 20 -6.04 0.71 -18.19
N PHE A 21 -6.80 -0.23 -17.67
CA PHE A 21 -7.99 0.06 -16.88
C PHE A 21 -7.66 -0.07 -15.38
N VAL A 22 -7.89 0.99 -14.62
CA VAL A 22 -7.80 0.99 -13.17
C VAL A 22 -9.21 1.07 -12.60
N GLY A 23 -9.66 0.00 -12.00
CA GLY A 23 -10.98 -0.07 -11.37
C GLY A 23 -11.09 0.83 -10.13
N PRO A 24 -12.31 1.19 -9.73
CA PRO A 24 -12.55 1.84 -8.44
C PRO A 24 -12.19 0.90 -7.29
N ILE A 25 -11.99 1.47 -6.10
CA ILE A 25 -11.88 0.67 -4.88
C ILE A 25 -13.24 0.07 -4.58
N SER A 26 -13.31 -1.23 -4.35
CA SER A 26 -14.50 -1.85 -3.79
C SER A 26 -14.65 -1.47 -2.32
N PHE A 27 -15.88 -1.41 -1.82
CA PHE A 27 -16.13 -1.18 -0.40
C PHE A 27 -16.92 -2.37 0.15
N GLU A 28 -16.46 -2.91 1.26
CA GLU A 28 -17.16 -3.94 2.01
C GLU A 28 -17.97 -3.29 3.11
N GLU A 29 -19.28 -3.51 3.09
CA GLU A 29 -20.19 -3.03 4.11
C GLU A 29 -20.39 -4.11 5.19
N VAL A 30 -20.19 -3.71 6.43
CA VAL A 30 -20.49 -4.55 7.59
C VAL A 30 -21.81 -4.07 8.16
N ALA A 31 -22.84 -4.93 8.09
CA ALA A 31 -24.17 -4.67 8.63
C ALA A 31 -24.55 -5.72 9.68
N ARG A 32 -25.36 -5.34 10.66
CA ARG A 32 -25.93 -6.25 11.65
C ARG A 32 -27.42 -6.44 11.37
N PRO A 33 -27.93 -7.67 11.27
CA PRO A 33 -29.38 -7.90 11.12
C PRO A 33 -30.11 -7.40 12.37
N ARG A 34 -31.25 -6.75 12.16
CA ARG A 34 -32.16 -6.36 13.25
C ARG A 34 -33.04 -7.55 13.65
N SER A 35 -33.07 -7.86 14.93
CA SER A 35 -33.80 -9.02 15.43
C SER A 35 -35.34 -8.84 15.49
N VAL A 36 -35.84 -7.60 15.50
CA VAL A 36 -37.27 -7.34 15.84
C VAL A 36 -38.05 -6.65 14.71
N ARG A 37 -37.41 -5.93 13.77
CA ARG A 37 -38.14 -5.13 12.77
C ARG A 37 -37.78 -5.43 11.32
N GLY A 38 -37.02 -6.49 11.07
CA GLY A 38 -36.44 -6.72 9.74
C GLY A 38 -35.42 -5.64 9.33
N GLY A 39 -34.65 -5.92 8.27
CA GLY A 39 -33.58 -5.04 7.81
C GLY A 39 -32.29 -5.21 8.59
N SER A 40 -31.32 -4.33 8.32
CA SER A 40 -29.99 -4.37 8.92
C SER A 40 -29.54 -2.97 9.32
N ASP A 41 -28.78 -2.89 10.39
CA ASP A 41 -28.09 -1.66 10.78
C ASP A 41 -26.70 -1.63 10.13
N PHE A 42 -26.40 -0.55 9.41
CA PHE A 42 -25.05 -0.29 8.91
C PHE A 42 -24.09 -0.07 10.09
N VAL A 43 -23.02 -0.82 10.13
CA VAL A 43 -22.01 -0.72 11.18
C VAL A 43 -20.80 0.09 10.71
N ARG A 44 -20.24 -0.30 9.57
CA ARG A 44 -19.10 0.38 8.96
C ARG A 44 -18.94 -0.04 7.50
N SER A 45 -18.21 0.79 6.75
CA SER A 45 -17.64 0.42 5.46
C SER A 45 -16.12 0.39 5.59
N ARG A 46 -15.48 -0.53 4.90
CA ARG A 46 -14.02 -0.58 4.76
C ARG A 46 -13.65 -0.68 3.28
N ALA A 47 -12.51 -0.11 2.93
CA ALA A 47 -11.94 -0.32 1.61
C ALA A 47 -11.64 -1.82 1.43
N GLY A 48 -12.14 -2.38 0.34
CA GLY A 48 -11.87 -3.74 -0.09
C GLY A 48 -10.70 -3.79 -1.06
N THR A 49 -10.93 -4.32 -2.25
CA THR A 49 -9.89 -4.51 -3.27
C THR A 49 -10.01 -3.50 -4.42
N ARG A 50 -8.91 -3.32 -5.15
CA ARG A 50 -8.88 -2.62 -6.45
C ARG A 50 -8.31 -3.54 -7.50
N THR A 51 -8.89 -3.54 -8.69
CA THR A 51 -8.43 -4.32 -9.83
C THR A 51 -7.81 -3.40 -10.88
N VAL A 52 -6.68 -3.82 -11.44
CA VAL A 52 -6.02 -3.17 -12.57
C VAL A 52 -5.91 -4.18 -13.71
N ALA A 53 -6.49 -3.87 -14.86
CA ALA A 53 -6.38 -4.69 -16.04
C ALA A 53 -5.48 -4.00 -17.07
N ILE A 54 -4.50 -4.73 -17.59
CA ILE A 54 -3.55 -4.26 -18.59
C ILE A 54 -3.73 -5.09 -19.84
N THR A 55 -4.11 -4.45 -20.94
CA THR A 55 -4.24 -5.08 -22.24
C THR A 55 -3.05 -4.70 -23.11
N PHE A 56 -2.44 -5.67 -23.76
CA PHE A 56 -1.26 -5.47 -24.59
C PHE A 56 -1.19 -6.46 -25.76
N ALA A 57 -0.42 -6.11 -26.78
CA ALA A 57 -0.10 -6.97 -27.89
C ALA A 57 1.41 -7.25 -27.91
N VAL A 58 1.81 -8.46 -28.25
CA VAL A 58 3.22 -8.82 -28.47
C VAL A 58 3.59 -8.45 -29.91
N LEU A 59 4.56 -7.57 -30.05
CA LEU A 59 5.05 -7.06 -31.34
C LEU A 59 6.13 -7.98 -31.91
N ASN A 60 5.77 -9.19 -32.35
CA ASN A 60 6.70 -10.09 -33.02
C ASN A 60 5.99 -10.99 -33.99
N ASP A 61 6.51 -11.11 -35.23
CA ASP A 61 5.93 -11.94 -36.29
C ASP A 61 6.34 -13.42 -36.20
N ASP A 62 7.37 -13.74 -35.41
CA ASP A 62 7.85 -15.10 -35.20
C ASP A 62 7.07 -15.83 -34.10
N LYS A 63 6.41 -16.94 -34.46
CA LYS A 63 5.61 -17.75 -33.51
C LYS A 63 6.43 -18.34 -32.35
N ILE A 64 7.68 -18.72 -32.60
CA ILE A 64 8.55 -19.33 -31.58
C ILE A 64 8.91 -18.28 -30.51
N ASN A 65 9.30 -17.09 -30.94
CA ASN A 65 9.62 -16.01 -30.02
C ASN A 65 8.40 -15.51 -29.22
N ARG A 66 7.19 -15.56 -29.81
CA ARG A 66 5.96 -15.21 -29.08
C ARG A 66 5.73 -16.09 -27.86
N GLN A 67 5.89 -17.40 -27.97
CA GLN A 67 5.73 -18.30 -26.82
C GLN A 67 6.77 -18.01 -25.74
N ALA A 68 8.02 -17.76 -26.11
CA ALA A 68 9.06 -17.36 -25.16
C ALA A 68 8.71 -16.05 -24.43
N TYR A 69 8.19 -15.06 -25.16
CA TYR A 69 7.72 -13.81 -24.55
C TYR A 69 6.55 -14.00 -23.57
N LEU A 70 5.58 -14.85 -23.90
CA LEU A 70 4.49 -15.16 -22.97
C LEU A 70 4.98 -15.85 -21.70
N MET A 71 5.91 -16.79 -21.83
CA MET A 71 6.54 -17.41 -20.66
C MET A 71 7.29 -16.37 -19.81
N ALA A 72 8.05 -15.49 -20.44
CA ALA A 72 8.75 -14.42 -19.77
C ALA A 72 7.79 -13.43 -19.06
N ILE A 73 6.69 -13.05 -19.72
CA ILE A 73 5.64 -12.20 -19.12
C ILE A 73 4.97 -12.92 -17.94
N SER A 74 4.68 -14.22 -18.07
CA SER A 74 4.08 -15.02 -16.99
C SER A 74 5.01 -15.18 -15.78
N GLN A 75 6.33 -15.22 -15.99
CA GLN A 75 7.33 -15.21 -14.93
C GLN A 75 7.48 -13.83 -14.30
N TRP A 76 7.44 -12.77 -15.13
CA TRP A 76 7.47 -11.39 -14.66
C TRP A 76 6.26 -11.05 -13.79
N ALA A 77 5.07 -11.51 -14.17
CA ALA A 77 3.81 -11.32 -13.45
C ALA A 77 3.73 -12.25 -12.23
N LYS A 78 4.51 -11.94 -11.19
CA LYS A 78 4.59 -12.70 -9.94
C LYS A 78 3.25 -12.68 -9.17
N ASN A 79 2.96 -13.75 -8.44
CA ASN A 79 1.72 -13.94 -7.70
C ASN A 79 1.90 -14.56 -6.30
N ASP A 80 3.09 -14.46 -5.72
CA ASP A 80 3.42 -14.97 -4.38
C ASP A 80 3.11 -13.96 -3.27
N LYS A 81 3.17 -12.65 -3.58
CA LYS A 81 2.82 -11.55 -2.68
C LYS A 81 2.51 -10.28 -3.47
N GLU A 82 2.09 -9.23 -2.80
CA GLU A 82 1.94 -7.91 -3.43
C GLU A 82 3.29 -7.27 -3.72
N TYR A 83 3.42 -6.75 -4.93
CA TYR A 83 4.57 -6.00 -5.42
C TYR A 83 4.15 -4.63 -5.91
N LYS A 84 5.13 -3.75 -6.06
CA LYS A 84 4.96 -2.40 -6.56
C LYS A 84 4.59 -2.42 -8.04
N LEU A 85 3.42 -1.87 -8.38
CA LEU A 85 2.94 -1.67 -9.76
C LEU A 85 2.92 -0.18 -10.08
N GLU A 86 3.75 0.24 -11.03
CA GLU A 86 3.81 1.61 -11.55
C GLU A 86 3.16 1.66 -12.94
N LEU A 87 2.27 2.62 -13.15
CA LEU A 87 1.50 2.78 -14.38
C LEU A 87 1.86 4.07 -15.12
N PRO A 88 1.79 4.10 -16.46
CA PRO A 88 2.24 5.26 -17.25
C PRO A 88 1.40 6.53 -17.01
N GLY A 89 0.14 6.39 -16.64
CA GLY A 89 -0.75 7.52 -16.33
C GLY A 89 -0.48 8.20 -14.98
N HIS A 90 0.31 7.56 -14.10
CA HIS A 90 0.55 8.01 -12.73
C HIS A 90 2.04 7.87 -12.37
N PRO A 91 2.94 8.71 -12.96
CA PRO A 91 4.40 8.53 -12.82
C PRO A 91 4.91 8.71 -11.38
N ASP A 92 4.21 9.49 -10.56
CA ASP A 92 4.58 9.81 -9.18
C ASP A 92 3.90 8.92 -8.15
N HIS A 93 3.14 7.92 -8.61
CA HIS A 93 2.38 7.01 -7.76
C HIS A 93 2.62 5.56 -8.14
N TYR A 94 2.28 4.67 -7.21
CA TYR A 94 2.27 3.23 -7.44
C TYR A 94 1.14 2.56 -6.65
N LEU A 95 0.77 1.37 -7.07
CA LEU A 95 -0.11 0.46 -6.34
C LEU A 95 0.70 -0.70 -5.78
N MET A 96 0.25 -1.28 -4.66
CA MET A 96 0.71 -2.60 -4.22
C MET A 96 -0.26 -3.63 -4.78
N ALA A 97 0.21 -4.55 -5.59
CA ALA A 97 -0.66 -5.46 -6.33
C ALA A 97 -0.02 -6.84 -6.52
N ILE A 98 -0.86 -7.84 -6.67
CA ILE A 98 -0.50 -9.21 -7.06
C ILE A 98 -1.12 -9.52 -8.41
N CYS A 99 -0.42 -10.23 -9.28
CA CYS A 99 -1.02 -10.68 -10.53
C CYS A 99 -1.98 -11.84 -10.27
N THR A 100 -3.27 -11.63 -10.54
CA THR A 100 -4.33 -12.63 -10.32
C THR A 100 -4.71 -13.39 -11.59
N GLU A 101 -4.58 -12.75 -12.77
CA GLU A 101 -4.82 -13.41 -14.06
C GLU A 101 -3.63 -13.18 -14.99
N LYS A 102 -3.07 -14.25 -15.49
CA LYS A 102 -1.99 -14.26 -16.48
C LYS A 102 -2.57 -14.54 -17.87
N PRO A 103 -1.94 -14.04 -18.95
CA PRO A 103 -2.42 -14.33 -20.28
C PRO A 103 -2.29 -15.83 -20.56
N GLU A 104 -3.39 -16.46 -20.94
CA GLU A 104 -3.37 -17.84 -21.43
C GLU A 104 -2.95 -17.87 -22.89
N PRO A 105 -2.02 -18.72 -23.29
CA PRO A 105 -1.60 -18.88 -24.67
C PRO A 105 -2.65 -19.64 -25.47
N SER A 106 -3.72 -18.98 -25.89
CA SER A 106 -4.63 -19.58 -26.89
C SER A 106 -4.17 -19.26 -28.30
N LEU A 107 -3.96 -20.26 -29.12
CA LEU A 107 -3.41 -20.15 -30.48
C LEU A 107 -4.25 -19.30 -31.47
N ARG A 108 -5.49 -18.96 -31.12
CA ARG A 108 -6.40 -18.17 -31.95
C ARG A 108 -6.51 -16.69 -31.64
N GLN A 109 -6.06 -16.25 -30.45
CA GLN A 109 -6.29 -14.85 -29.96
C GLN A 109 -5.08 -13.92 -30.11
N TRP A 110 -4.02 -14.39 -30.70
CA TRP A 110 -2.70 -13.73 -30.65
C TRP A 110 -2.58 -12.44 -31.48
N TRP A 111 -3.41 -12.23 -32.47
CA TRP A 111 -3.36 -11.05 -33.34
C TRP A 111 -4.65 -10.23 -33.39
N GLU A 112 -5.76 -10.78 -32.91
CA GLU A 112 -7.06 -10.11 -33.02
C GLU A 112 -7.58 -9.48 -31.74
N SER A 113 -7.19 -9.98 -30.57
CA SER A 113 -7.56 -9.41 -29.28
C SER A 113 -6.34 -9.32 -28.37
N GLY A 114 -6.09 -8.16 -27.79
CA GLY A 114 -4.96 -7.93 -26.90
C GLY A 114 -4.93 -8.93 -25.74
N LEU A 115 -3.72 -9.37 -25.39
CA LEU A 115 -3.49 -10.19 -24.21
C LEU A 115 -3.79 -9.37 -22.94
N ARG A 116 -4.32 -10.02 -21.92
CA ARG A 116 -4.73 -9.35 -20.68
C ARG A 116 -3.97 -9.88 -19.48
N LEU A 117 -3.50 -8.97 -18.65
CA LEU A 117 -3.01 -9.20 -17.29
C LEU A 117 -3.97 -8.53 -16.31
N VAL A 118 -4.31 -9.20 -15.24
CA VAL A 118 -5.11 -8.60 -14.17
C VAL A 118 -4.31 -8.62 -12.87
N PHE A 119 -4.23 -7.46 -12.25
CA PHE A 119 -3.60 -7.27 -10.96
C PHE A 119 -4.67 -6.88 -9.94
N THR A 120 -4.56 -7.41 -8.74
CA THR A 120 -5.46 -7.07 -7.62
C THR A 120 -4.66 -6.54 -6.44
N CYS A 121 -5.10 -5.41 -5.91
CA CYS A 121 -4.59 -4.81 -4.69
C CYS A 121 -5.49 -5.25 -3.53
N TYR A 122 -4.98 -6.04 -2.60
CA TYR A 122 -5.75 -6.58 -1.47
C TYR A 122 -5.56 -5.75 -0.21
N ASP A 123 -4.31 -5.58 0.24
CA ASP A 123 -4.02 -4.93 1.52
C ASP A 123 -4.07 -3.41 1.44
N ASN A 124 -3.69 -2.85 0.29
CA ASN A 124 -3.63 -1.42 0.09
C ASN A 124 -4.13 -1.03 -1.30
N PRO A 125 -5.45 -0.81 -1.46
CA PRO A 125 -6.05 -0.48 -2.75
C PRO A 125 -5.82 0.98 -3.18
N TYR A 126 -5.10 1.76 -2.39
CA TYR A 126 -4.84 3.19 -2.63
C TYR A 126 -3.60 3.41 -3.49
N TRP A 127 -3.62 4.47 -4.26
CA TRP A 127 -2.41 5.01 -4.88
C TRP A 127 -1.47 5.53 -3.79
N ASN A 128 -0.25 5.09 -3.80
CA ASN A 128 0.79 5.54 -2.86
C ASN A 128 1.72 6.52 -3.56
N ALA A 129 2.06 7.63 -2.91
CA ALA A 129 3.11 8.50 -3.41
C ALA A 129 4.43 7.73 -3.56
N LYS A 130 5.16 7.98 -4.65
CA LYS A 130 6.44 7.33 -4.92
C LYS A 130 7.50 7.71 -3.88
N PHE A 131 7.48 8.96 -3.44
CA PHE A 131 8.43 9.50 -2.48
C PHE A 131 7.83 9.57 -1.09
N GLU A 132 8.64 9.20 -0.11
CA GLU A 132 8.33 9.35 1.30
C GLU A 132 8.72 10.75 1.76
N LYS A 133 7.84 11.40 2.53
CA LYS A 133 8.09 12.70 3.15
C LYS A 133 8.47 12.52 4.62
N SER A 134 9.09 13.56 5.18
CA SER A 134 9.46 13.57 6.59
C SER A 134 9.10 14.88 7.26
N ALA A 135 8.76 14.81 8.55
CA ALA A 135 8.52 15.94 9.42
C ALA A 135 9.09 15.65 10.82
N THR A 136 9.33 16.68 11.61
CA THR A 136 9.76 16.51 13.00
C THR A 136 8.55 16.52 13.93
N CYS A 137 8.53 15.66 14.94
CA CYS A 137 7.52 15.71 15.99
C CYS A 137 7.49 17.11 16.65
N GLY A 138 6.29 17.61 16.94
CA GLY A 138 6.09 18.96 17.47
C GLY A 138 5.95 20.05 16.42
N THR A 139 6.24 19.77 15.15
CA THR A 139 6.09 20.71 14.04
C THR A 139 4.84 20.35 13.22
N ALA A 140 4.08 21.37 12.80
CA ALA A 140 2.95 21.19 11.92
C ALA A 140 3.42 20.77 10.52
N PHE A 141 2.77 19.79 9.92
CA PHE A 141 3.02 19.32 8.56
C PHE A 141 1.70 19.02 7.83
N THR A 142 1.73 19.07 6.52
CA THR A 142 0.55 18.83 5.69
C THR A 142 0.68 17.49 4.99
N VAL A 143 -0.36 16.66 5.10
CA VAL A 143 -0.52 15.41 4.36
C VAL A 143 -1.52 15.64 3.24
N LEU A 144 -1.06 15.52 2.01
CA LEU A 144 -1.90 15.59 0.82
C LEU A 144 -2.57 14.23 0.55
N GLY A 145 -3.56 14.25 -0.35
CA GLY A 145 -4.32 13.05 -0.71
C GLY A 145 -5.71 13.04 -0.08
N ASP A 146 -6.47 12.00 -0.35
CA ASP A 146 -7.85 11.79 0.10
C ASP A 146 -8.04 10.49 0.89
N ALA A 147 -6.95 9.73 1.10
CA ALA A 147 -6.93 8.52 1.90
C ALA A 147 -5.94 8.64 3.08
N PRO A 148 -6.16 7.92 4.19
CA PRO A 148 -5.25 7.94 5.34
C PRO A 148 -3.83 7.57 4.92
N PRO A 149 -2.80 8.37 5.28
CA PRO A 149 -1.42 8.12 4.87
C PRO A 149 -0.83 6.90 5.55
N LEU A 150 0.13 6.24 4.90
CA LEU A 150 1.05 5.34 5.60
C LEU A 150 1.99 6.19 6.43
N MET A 151 2.05 5.99 7.74
CA MET A 151 2.83 6.83 8.62
C MET A 151 3.54 6.02 9.69
N ARG A 152 4.79 6.39 9.96
CA ARG A 152 5.57 5.85 11.08
C ARG A 152 6.34 6.94 11.79
N ILE A 153 6.64 6.70 13.06
CA ILE A 153 7.49 7.57 13.87
C ILE A 153 8.80 6.83 14.11
N GLU A 154 9.90 7.48 13.79
CA GLU A 154 11.26 6.95 13.96
C GLU A 154 12.00 7.77 15.03
N ARG A 155 12.70 7.09 15.93
CA ARG A 155 13.51 7.73 16.95
C ARG A 155 14.71 6.88 17.33
N THR A 156 15.87 7.49 17.46
CA THR A 156 17.03 6.85 18.08
C THR A 156 17.06 7.17 19.56
N VAL A 157 17.04 6.15 20.40
CA VAL A 157 17.22 6.24 21.85
C VAL A 157 18.67 5.86 22.16
N SER A 158 19.42 6.78 22.76
CA SER A 158 20.85 6.59 23.09
C SER A 158 21.09 6.75 24.57
N GLY A 159 22.17 6.13 25.07
CA GLY A 159 22.61 6.20 26.47
C GLY A 159 21.80 5.28 27.39
N SER A 160 20.60 5.64 27.78
CA SER A 160 19.72 4.86 28.64
C SER A 160 18.32 4.71 28.03
N ALA A 161 17.54 3.74 28.53
CA ALA A 161 16.16 3.57 28.13
C ALA A 161 15.35 4.85 28.41
N ALA A 162 14.53 5.25 27.44
CA ALA A 162 13.66 6.40 27.58
C ALA A 162 12.37 6.00 28.30
N THR A 163 12.05 6.63 29.42
CA THR A 163 10.87 6.32 30.24
C THR A 163 9.71 7.28 29.95
N ASN A 164 8.47 6.78 30.14
CA ASN A 164 7.22 7.57 30.05
C ASN A 164 7.10 8.42 28.77
N GLN A 165 7.41 7.82 27.64
CA GLN A 165 7.35 8.52 26.35
C GLN A 165 5.93 8.58 25.83
N SER A 166 5.50 9.78 25.46
CA SER A 166 4.14 10.05 24.97
C SER A 166 4.15 10.71 23.61
N TYR A 167 3.21 10.30 22.77
CA TYR A 167 2.92 10.88 21.46
C TYR A 167 1.43 11.22 21.40
N ALA A 168 1.07 12.39 20.90
CA ALA A 168 -0.33 12.76 20.80
C ALA A 168 -0.67 13.36 19.44
N LEU A 169 -1.89 13.05 18.97
CA LEU A 169 -2.50 13.56 17.74
C LEU A 169 -4.02 13.59 17.93
N ASP A 170 -4.65 14.73 17.66
CA ASP A 170 -6.12 14.89 17.64
C ASP A 170 -6.84 14.31 18.87
N GLY A 171 -6.33 14.60 20.08
CA GLY A 171 -6.91 14.13 21.34
C GLY A 171 -6.68 12.63 21.64
N ARG A 172 -5.93 11.92 20.80
CA ARG A 172 -5.44 10.58 21.09
C ARG A 172 -4.02 10.67 21.64
N THR A 173 -3.75 9.89 22.66
CA THR A 173 -2.41 9.81 23.26
C THR A 173 -1.96 8.37 23.32
N MET A 174 -0.76 8.13 22.81
CA MET A 174 -0.08 6.86 22.82
C MET A 174 1.14 6.97 23.75
N THR A 175 1.24 6.10 24.75
CA THR A 175 2.28 6.16 25.77
C THR A 175 3.00 4.83 25.90
N PHE A 176 4.32 4.89 26.04
CA PHE A 176 5.20 3.77 26.35
C PHE A 176 5.84 4.01 27.72
N SER A 177 5.75 3.05 28.62
CA SER A 177 6.37 3.11 29.96
C SER A 177 7.89 3.11 29.89
N SER A 178 8.45 2.39 28.93
CA SER A 178 9.89 2.34 28.68
C SER A 178 10.15 2.08 27.19
N ILE A 179 11.19 2.69 26.65
CA ILE A 179 11.68 2.41 25.30
C ILE A 179 13.17 2.05 25.43
N PRO A 180 13.57 0.82 25.08
CA PRO A 180 14.96 0.40 25.13
C PRO A 180 15.86 1.26 24.23
N VAL A 181 17.17 1.23 24.52
CA VAL A 181 18.20 1.86 23.67
C VAL A 181 18.20 1.21 22.27
N GLY A 182 18.23 2.03 21.23
CA GLY A 182 18.25 1.60 19.85
C GLY A 182 17.36 2.44 18.92
N ASN A 183 17.23 2.00 17.69
CA ASN A 183 16.38 2.64 16.69
C ASN A 183 14.94 2.13 16.84
N MET A 184 14.09 2.98 17.37
CA MET A 184 12.66 2.73 17.52
C MET A 184 11.91 3.10 16.24
N VAL A 185 10.98 2.25 15.84
CA VAL A 185 10.01 2.50 14.77
C VAL A 185 8.62 2.17 15.29
N ILE A 186 7.72 3.14 15.27
CA ILE A 186 6.30 2.97 15.56
C ILE A 186 5.55 3.08 14.23
N ASP A 187 4.97 1.98 13.77
CA ASP A 187 4.13 1.92 12.59
C ASP A 187 2.67 2.19 13.00
N LEU A 188 2.13 3.33 12.58
CA LEU A 188 0.78 3.76 12.96
C LEU A 188 -0.30 3.05 12.14
N ASP A 189 0.01 2.58 10.95
CA ASP A 189 -0.91 1.84 10.10
C ASP A 189 -1.11 0.40 10.62
N ARG A 190 -0.01 -0.28 10.93
CA ARG A 190 -0.02 -1.64 11.51
C ARG A 190 -0.24 -1.67 13.02
N GLN A 191 -0.20 -0.53 13.68
CA GLN A 191 -0.28 -0.38 15.12
C GLN A 191 0.76 -1.23 15.87
N THR A 192 2.00 -1.17 15.41
CA THR A 192 3.13 -1.91 15.99
C THR A 192 4.26 -0.98 16.36
N ALA A 193 5.07 -1.40 17.35
CA ALA A 193 6.28 -0.68 17.72
C ALA A 193 7.44 -1.67 17.93
N VAL A 194 8.60 -1.32 17.36
CA VAL A 194 9.81 -2.15 17.46
C VAL A 194 11.03 -1.29 17.77
N VAL A 195 12.04 -1.89 18.43
CA VAL A 195 13.38 -1.35 18.55
C VAL A 195 14.35 -2.35 17.94
N GLY A 196 14.99 -1.97 16.82
CA GLY A 196 15.68 -2.92 15.98
C GLY A 196 14.73 -3.99 15.47
N SER A 197 14.95 -5.26 15.82
CA SER A 197 14.07 -6.40 15.51
C SER A 197 13.13 -6.80 16.66
N SER A 198 13.26 -6.16 17.82
CA SER A 198 12.51 -6.54 19.03
C SER A 198 11.18 -5.79 19.11
N ASN A 199 10.08 -6.51 19.29
CA ASN A 199 8.77 -5.92 19.54
C ASN A 199 8.74 -5.30 20.94
N ILE A 200 8.32 -4.03 21.04
CA ILE A 200 8.24 -3.28 22.30
C ILE A 200 6.79 -3.00 22.73
N MET A 201 5.81 -3.65 22.14
CA MET A 201 4.40 -3.47 22.50
C MET A 201 4.09 -3.87 23.96
N GLN A 202 4.93 -4.67 24.61
CA GLN A 202 4.83 -4.97 26.04
C GLN A 202 4.99 -3.72 26.93
N TYR A 203 5.64 -2.67 26.44
CA TYR A 203 5.78 -1.39 27.14
C TYR A 203 4.68 -0.38 26.79
N TYR A 204 3.79 -0.73 25.87
CA TYR A 204 2.66 0.11 25.49
C TYR A 204 1.64 0.14 26.63
N ASN A 205 1.21 1.34 27.00
CA ASN A 205 0.19 1.47 28.05
C ASN A 205 -1.18 1.11 27.49
N ALA A 206 -1.83 0.09 28.07
CA ALA A 206 -3.14 -0.42 27.65
C ALA A 206 -4.26 0.62 27.70
N ASN A 207 -4.13 1.66 28.54
CA ASN A 207 -5.10 2.76 28.63
C ASN A 207 -4.88 3.84 27.56
N SER A 208 -3.79 3.79 26.82
CA SER A 208 -3.51 4.72 25.73
C SER A 208 -4.16 4.26 24.41
N LYS A 209 -4.19 5.15 23.40
CA LYS A 209 -4.80 4.87 22.10
C LYS A 209 -3.77 5.14 21.01
N PHE A 210 -3.62 4.22 20.07
CA PHE A 210 -2.83 4.46 18.87
C PHE A 210 -3.32 5.71 18.14
N LEU A 211 -2.38 6.46 17.60
CA LEU A 211 -2.66 7.61 16.76
C LEU A 211 -3.28 7.14 15.44
N ILE A 212 -4.21 7.91 14.92
CA ILE A 212 -4.82 7.67 13.61
C ILE A 212 -4.52 8.86 12.71
N PRO A 213 -3.51 8.75 11.83
CA PRO A 213 -3.17 9.80 10.89
C PRO A 213 -4.31 10.10 9.92
N ARG A 214 -4.44 11.36 9.52
CA ARG A 214 -5.44 11.84 8.56
C ARG A 214 -4.77 12.63 7.46
N THR A 215 -5.55 13.03 6.47
CA THR A 215 -5.18 14.05 5.50
C THR A 215 -5.31 15.45 6.09
N GLY A 216 -4.64 16.44 5.49
CA GLY A 216 -4.64 17.82 5.95
C GLY A 216 -3.49 18.18 6.89
N ILE A 217 -3.65 19.28 7.61
CA ILE A 217 -2.63 19.78 8.53
C ILE A 217 -2.69 18.98 9.83
N GLN A 218 -1.54 18.48 10.28
CA GLN A 218 -1.40 17.69 11.49
C GLN A 218 -0.17 18.13 12.29
N THR A 219 -0.23 17.90 13.61
CA THR A 219 0.92 18.04 14.51
C THR A 219 0.94 16.85 15.45
N ILE A 220 1.93 15.97 15.30
CA ILE A 220 2.16 14.88 16.25
C ILE A 220 3.14 15.39 17.29
N THR A 221 2.69 15.52 18.54
CA THR A 221 3.58 15.85 19.65
C THR A 221 4.40 14.64 20.07
N GLY A 222 5.55 14.85 20.66
CA GLY A 222 6.47 13.79 21.07
C GLY A 222 7.89 14.06 20.59
N THR A 223 8.71 13.03 20.54
CA THR A 223 10.12 13.14 20.13
C THR A 223 10.42 12.15 19.01
N GLY A 224 11.01 12.63 17.92
CA GLY A 224 11.41 11.80 16.78
C GLY A 224 11.11 12.43 15.43
N THR A 225 11.29 11.65 14.41
CA THR A 225 11.00 12.02 13.00
C THR A 225 9.78 11.23 12.52
N ILE A 226 8.84 11.94 11.96
CA ILE A 226 7.66 11.35 11.30
C ILE A 226 8.05 11.07 9.86
N LYS A 227 7.87 9.84 9.41
CA LYS A 227 7.98 9.44 8.01
C LYS A 227 6.59 9.12 7.51
N TYR A 228 6.19 9.68 6.37
CA TYR A 228 4.86 9.45 5.84
C TYR A 228 4.82 9.40 4.33
N ARG A 229 3.85 8.65 3.83
CA ARG A 229 3.57 8.49 2.42
C ARG A 229 2.10 8.80 2.17
N GLU A 230 1.86 9.75 1.33
CA GLU A 230 0.50 10.19 0.96
C GLU A 230 -0.19 9.13 0.11
N ARG A 231 -1.54 9.08 0.23
CA ARG A 231 -2.37 8.11 -0.49
C ARG A 231 -3.60 8.79 -1.12
N TRP A 232 -4.03 8.22 -2.27
CA TRP A 232 -5.22 8.66 -3.01
C TRP A 232 -6.10 7.47 -3.38
N GLN A 233 -7.42 7.73 -3.50
CA GLN A 233 -8.39 6.74 -3.98
C GLN A 233 -8.31 6.49 -5.48
#